data_88d97af025647538945f69c9e920accb
#
_entry.id   88d97af025647538945f69c9e920accb
#
_cell.length_a   1.000
_cell.length_b   1.000
_cell.length_c   1.000
_cell.angle_alpha   90.00
_cell.angle_beta   90.00
_cell.angle_gamma   90.00
#
_symmetry.space_group_name_H-M   'P 1'
#
loop_
_entity.id
_entity.type
_entity.pdbx_description
1 polymer ?
#
loop_
_entity_poly.entity_id
_entity_poly.type
_entity_poly.pdbx_seq_one_letter_code
_entity_poly.pdbx_strand_id
1 'polypeptide(L)'
;MVVSGALFVVFALVGFFIPVPYVAISPGPTYDTLGKDVAGQSVIQVNGHEVFQTSGELRMTTVSLRDGGITLFNALGLWASGRYALAPREEYFKPGETNEQVRQENIQQLQDSQTAAQVAALRRKFPVKVLAKTIVSGSPADKVLAPGDRLMVVNGQTVKEATDVRAALNGTKPGQTVQITFKSDGQAERTVPLTLAQRPDGPEGFMGLTAVDRADVPFDVKISLQDVGGPSAGLMFALAIVDKMEPGDLAGGRHIAGTGEISEKGVVGAIGGISFKVVGAREAGATDFLVPAHNCAEAKTAAPEGLNLIKVSTLDEAIAQLENLKAGRPTASC
;
A
#
# COMPACT_ATOMS: atom_id res chain seq x y z
N MET A 1 -20.05 54.88 7.51
CA MET A 1 -20.40 54.09 6.31
C MET A 1 -19.22 53.87 5.35
N VAL A 2 -18.45 54.93 4.97
CA VAL A 2 -17.32 54.82 4.01
C VAL A 2 -16.22 53.86 4.53
N VAL A 3 -15.81 53.95 5.81
CA VAL A 3 -14.78 53.11 6.40
C VAL A 3 -15.22 51.66 6.46
N SER A 4 -16.48 51.37 6.81
CA SER A 4 -17.01 49.99 6.87
C SER A 4 -17.09 49.36 5.47
N GLY A 5 -17.43 50.18 4.43
CA GLY A 5 -17.44 49.73 3.05
C GLY A 5 -16.04 49.41 2.52
N ALA A 6 -15.04 50.27 2.86
CA ALA A 6 -13.66 50.06 2.48
C ALA A 6 -13.08 48.78 3.14
N LEU A 7 -13.33 48.55 4.43
CA LEU A 7 -12.93 47.34 5.13
C LEU A 7 -13.57 46.08 4.51
N PHE A 8 -14.86 46.13 4.17
CA PHE A 8 -15.53 45.00 3.52
C PHE A 8 -14.87 44.66 2.17
N VAL A 9 -14.57 45.67 1.36
CA VAL A 9 -13.87 45.45 0.07
C VAL A 9 -12.47 44.86 0.29
N VAL A 10 -11.73 45.35 1.27
CA VAL A 10 -10.40 44.76 1.60
C VAL A 10 -10.52 43.30 2.02
N PHE A 11 -11.43 42.97 2.94
CA PHE A 11 -11.64 41.58 3.35
C PHE A 11 -12.13 40.69 2.21
N ALA A 12 -12.98 41.19 1.34
CA ALA A 12 -13.42 40.47 0.16
C ALA A 12 -12.25 40.16 -0.78
N LEU A 13 -11.40 41.19 -1.07
CA LEU A 13 -10.20 40.99 -1.88
C LEU A 13 -9.24 39.97 -1.25
N VAL A 14 -8.97 40.09 0.05
CA VAL A 14 -8.14 39.11 0.79
C VAL A 14 -8.72 37.71 0.66
N GLY A 15 -10.02 37.53 0.88
CA GLY A 15 -10.67 36.22 0.81
C GLY A 15 -10.70 35.62 -0.60
N PHE A 16 -10.67 36.44 -1.66
CA PHE A 16 -10.63 35.96 -3.04
C PHE A 16 -9.22 35.66 -3.56
N PHE A 17 -8.19 36.40 -3.10
CA PHE A 17 -6.87 36.33 -3.71
C PHE A 17 -5.79 35.71 -2.83
N ILE A 18 -5.94 35.73 -1.51
CA ILE A 18 -4.93 35.15 -0.62
C ILE A 18 -5.22 33.66 -0.40
N PRO A 19 -4.26 32.77 -0.73
CA PRO A 19 -4.41 31.35 -0.48
C PRO A 19 -4.38 31.04 1.02
N VAL A 20 -5.20 30.08 1.45
CA VAL A 20 -5.21 29.54 2.81
C VAL A 20 -4.40 28.25 2.89
N PRO A 21 -3.77 27.93 4.05
CA PRO A 21 -2.94 26.73 4.20
C PRO A 21 -3.80 25.47 4.42
N TYR A 22 -4.72 25.23 3.50
CA TYR A 22 -5.61 24.07 3.51
C TYR A 22 -5.53 23.30 2.21
N VAL A 23 -5.79 22.00 2.29
CA VAL A 23 -6.04 21.11 1.17
C VAL A 23 -7.49 20.68 1.16
N ALA A 24 -8.03 20.44 -0.03
CA ALA A 24 -9.37 19.88 -0.18
C ALA A 24 -9.29 18.42 -0.61
N ILE A 25 -9.97 17.57 0.14
CA ILE A 25 -10.02 16.12 -0.05
C ILE A 25 -11.40 15.73 -0.56
N SER A 26 -11.43 14.87 -1.56
CA SER A 26 -12.69 14.37 -2.15
C SER A 26 -12.56 12.90 -2.57
N PRO A 27 -13.68 12.23 -2.92
CA PRO A 27 -13.62 10.95 -3.60
C PRO A 27 -12.72 11.03 -4.83
N GLY A 28 -11.78 10.09 -4.94
CA GLY A 28 -10.88 9.95 -6.08
C GLY A 28 -11.40 8.94 -7.10
N PRO A 29 -10.72 8.80 -8.24
CA PRO A 29 -11.04 7.76 -9.21
C PRO A 29 -10.86 6.36 -8.64
N THR A 30 -11.57 5.40 -9.20
CA THR A 30 -11.42 3.98 -8.90
C THR A 30 -10.82 3.27 -10.10
N TYR A 31 -10.06 2.20 -9.85
CA TYR A 31 -9.38 1.44 -10.90
C TYR A 31 -9.70 -0.03 -10.74
N ASP A 32 -10.14 -0.68 -11.82
CA ASP A 32 -10.37 -2.12 -11.81
C ASP A 32 -9.03 -2.87 -11.92
N THR A 33 -8.67 -3.59 -10.87
CA THR A 33 -7.41 -4.33 -10.81
C THR A 33 -7.41 -5.61 -11.66
N LEU A 34 -8.58 -6.12 -12.05
CA LEU A 34 -8.72 -7.23 -13.00
C LEU A 34 -8.70 -6.75 -14.46
N GLY A 35 -8.99 -5.48 -14.68
CA GLY A 35 -9.12 -4.85 -15.98
C GLY A 35 -7.81 -4.43 -16.62
N LYS A 36 -7.91 -3.37 -17.42
CA LYS A 36 -6.79 -2.76 -18.14
C LYS A 36 -6.54 -1.34 -17.65
N ASP A 37 -5.29 -0.92 -17.71
CA ASP A 37 -4.88 0.46 -17.44
C ASP A 37 -5.24 1.39 -18.62
N VAL A 38 -4.92 2.68 -18.48
CA VAL A 38 -5.16 3.70 -19.53
C VAL A 38 -4.39 3.44 -20.83
N ALA A 39 -3.31 2.66 -20.79
CA ALA A 39 -2.52 2.25 -21.96
C ALA A 39 -3.08 0.97 -22.61
N GLY A 40 -4.18 0.40 -22.08
CA GLY A 40 -4.79 -0.84 -22.57
C GLY A 40 -4.07 -2.11 -22.13
N GLN A 41 -3.10 -2.02 -21.23
CA GLN A 41 -2.39 -3.17 -20.66
C GLN A 41 -3.14 -3.71 -19.44
N SER A 42 -3.10 -5.04 -19.25
CA SER A 42 -3.67 -5.65 -18.04
C SER A 42 -2.99 -5.09 -16.79
N VAL A 43 -3.77 -4.65 -15.81
CA VAL A 43 -3.24 -4.13 -14.53
C VAL A 43 -2.40 -5.18 -13.83
N ILE A 44 -2.88 -6.43 -13.76
CA ILE A 44 -2.10 -7.57 -13.28
C ILE A 44 -1.64 -8.41 -14.48
N GLN A 45 -0.33 -8.49 -14.68
CA GLN A 45 0.31 -9.28 -15.73
C GLN A 45 1.06 -10.44 -15.07
N VAL A 46 0.76 -11.66 -15.50
CA VAL A 46 1.46 -12.88 -15.07
C VAL A 46 2.13 -13.48 -16.29
N ASN A 47 3.46 -13.56 -16.27
CA ASN A 47 4.26 -14.05 -17.38
C ASN A 47 4.98 -15.36 -17.00
N GLY A 48 4.72 -16.43 -17.72
CA GLY A 48 5.35 -17.73 -17.46
C GLY A 48 4.60 -18.64 -16.49
N HIS A 49 3.34 -18.33 -16.19
CA HIS A 49 2.44 -19.16 -15.40
C HIS A 49 1.03 -19.15 -16.01
N GLU A 50 0.24 -20.19 -15.75
CA GLU A 50 -1.16 -20.25 -16.15
C GLU A 50 -1.98 -19.17 -15.43
N VAL A 51 -2.92 -18.58 -16.16
CA VAL A 51 -3.87 -17.60 -15.61
C VAL A 51 -5.31 -18.07 -15.87
N PHE A 52 -6.17 -17.81 -14.89
CA PHE A 52 -7.59 -18.13 -14.95
C PHE A 52 -8.39 -16.94 -15.48
N GLN A 53 -9.53 -17.23 -16.10
CA GLN A 53 -10.45 -16.19 -16.51
C GLN A 53 -11.19 -15.66 -15.29
N THR A 54 -11.31 -14.33 -15.23
CA THR A 54 -12.00 -13.61 -14.17
C THR A 54 -13.22 -12.90 -14.75
N SER A 55 -14.25 -12.70 -13.95
CA SER A 55 -15.45 -11.97 -14.32
C SER A 55 -15.82 -10.93 -13.25
N GLY A 56 -16.56 -9.87 -13.64
CA GLY A 56 -16.84 -8.77 -12.73
C GLY A 56 -15.64 -7.85 -12.54
N GLU A 57 -15.60 -7.13 -11.41
CA GLU A 57 -14.59 -6.12 -11.14
C GLU A 57 -14.10 -6.19 -9.69
N LEU A 58 -12.81 -6.01 -9.49
CA LEU A 58 -12.18 -5.77 -8.19
C LEU A 58 -11.56 -4.37 -8.20
N ARG A 59 -12.33 -3.35 -7.78
CA ARG A 59 -11.93 -1.95 -7.86
C ARG A 59 -11.19 -1.50 -6.62
N MET A 60 -9.98 -1.04 -6.79
CA MET A 60 -9.30 -0.22 -5.79
C MET A 60 -9.84 1.21 -5.78
N THR A 61 -9.83 1.84 -4.62
CA THR A 61 -10.33 3.20 -4.43
C THR A 61 -9.22 4.15 -4.01
N THR A 62 -9.34 5.41 -4.47
CA THR A 62 -8.41 6.47 -4.13
C THR A 62 -9.11 7.67 -3.50
N VAL A 63 -8.35 8.59 -2.99
CA VAL A 63 -8.79 9.94 -2.63
C VAL A 63 -8.12 10.95 -3.55
N SER A 64 -8.84 11.99 -3.93
CA SER A 64 -8.27 13.13 -4.64
C SER A 64 -7.89 14.21 -3.64
N LEU A 65 -6.65 14.64 -3.71
CA LEU A 65 -6.11 15.74 -2.92
C LEU A 65 -5.90 16.94 -3.84
N ARG A 66 -6.60 18.04 -3.56
CA ARG A 66 -6.38 19.30 -4.24
C ARG A 66 -5.50 20.19 -3.37
N ASP A 67 -4.25 20.34 -3.77
CA ASP A 67 -3.27 21.22 -3.15
C ASP A 67 -3.04 22.47 -4.02
N GLY A 68 -2.80 23.59 -3.36
CA GLY A 68 -2.39 24.84 -3.99
C GLY A 68 -3.52 25.75 -4.44
N GLY A 69 -3.35 27.03 -4.13
CA GLY A 69 -4.22 28.11 -4.59
C GLY A 69 -5.65 28.12 -4.06
N ILE A 70 -5.95 27.33 -3.01
CA ILE A 70 -7.27 27.38 -2.37
C ILE A 70 -7.37 28.68 -1.58
N THR A 71 -8.23 29.60 -2.04
CA THR A 71 -8.52 30.85 -1.33
C THR A 71 -9.64 30.62 -0.31
N LEU A 72 -9.84 31.57 0.61
CA LEU A 72 -10.85 31.44 1.66
C LEU A 72 -12.26 31.18 1.09
N PHE A 73 -12.69 31.96 0.10
CA PHE A 73 -14.03 31.76 -0.49
C PHE A 73 -14.11 30.47 -1.31
N ASN A 74 -13.03 30.06 -1.98
CA ASN A 74 -12.98 28.75 -2.65
C ASN A 74 -13.09 27.62 -1.62
N ALA A 75 -12.35 27.70 -0.51
CA ALA A 75 -12.43 26.72 0.59
C ALA A 75 -13.85 26.61 1.15
N LEU A 76 -14.50 27.75 1.44
CA LEU A 76 -15.88 27.76 1.92
C LEU A 76 -16.86 27.16 0.90
N GLY A 77 -16.70 27.45 -0.39
CA GLY A 77 -17.51 26.87 -1.45
C GLY A 77 -17.32 25.36 -1.59
N LEU A 78 -16.08 24.88 -1.53
CA LEU A 78 -15.78 23.45 -1.54
C LEU A 78 -16.40 22.72 -0.34
N TRP A 79 -16.24 23.29 0.86
CA TRP A 79 -16.84 22.75 2.08
C TRP A 79 -18.37 22.74 2.04
N ALA A 80 -18.98 23.84 1.61
CA ALA A 80 -20.45 23.96 1.51
C ALA A 80 -21.06 23.02 0.49
N SER A 81 -20.28 22.52 -0.49
CA SER A 81 -20.75 21.54 -1.46
C SER A 81 -21.03 20.16 -0.85
N GLY A 82 -20.55 19.88 0.37
CA GLY A 82 -20.66 18.60 1.06
C GLY A 82 -19.83 17.46 0.43
N ARG A 83 -19.13 17.73 -0.69
CA ARG A 83 -18.31 16.74 -1.41
C ARG A 83 -16.84 16.74 -0.99
N TYR A 84 -16.38 17.84 -0.38
CA TYR A 84 -15.00 18.03 0.02
C TYR A 84 -14.88 18.18 1.52
N ALA A 85 -13.84 17.58 2.12
CA ALA A 85 -13.33 17.99 3.42
C ALA A 85 -12.13 18.89 3.23
N LEU A 86 -11.96 19.81 4.19
CA LEU A 86 -10.79 20.67 4.27
C LEU A 86 -9.91 20.18 5.42
N ALA A 87 -8.62 20.02 5.17
CA ALA A 87 -7.63 19.68 6.18
C ALA A 87 -6.45 20.65 6.14
N PRO A 88 -5.75 20.88 7.26
CA PRO A 88 -4.51 21.63 7.26
C PRO A 88 -3.51 21.02 6.28
N ARG A 89 -2.87 21.85 5.47
CA ARG A 89 -1.90 21.41 4.46
C ARG A 89 -0.76 20.59 5.08
N GLU A 90 -0.33 20.96 6.28
CA GLU A 90 0.77 20.32 7.00
C GLU A 90 0.51 18.84 7.40
N GLU A 91 -0.75 18.39 7.41
CA GLU A 91 -1.09 16.98 7.62
C GLU A 91 -0.69 16.09 6.42
N TYR A 92 -0.60 16.67 5.23
CA TYR A 92 -0.29 15.96 3.97
C TYR A 92 1.06 16.34 3.39
N PHE A 93 1.56 17.52 3.72
CA PHE A 93 2.83 18.07 3.24
C PHE A 93 3.60 18.60 4.44
N LYS A 94 4.59 17.85 4.89
CA LYS A 94 5.39 18.26 6.05
C LYS A 94 6.13 19.57 5.75
N PRO A 95 6.33 20.42 6.76
CA PRO A 95 7.07 21.67 6.58
C PRO A 95 8.45 21.41 5.96
N GLY A 96 8.74 22.11 4.85
CA GLY A 96 10.01 21.99 4.13
C GLY A 96 10.06 20.91 3.04
N GLU A 97 9.05 20.04 2.92
CA GLU A 97 8.96 19.10 1.81
C GLU A 97 8.42 19.78 0.54
N THR A 98 9.04 19.45 -0.59
CA THR A 98 8.56 19.86 -1.90
C THR A 98 7.48 18.92 -2.41
N ASN A 99 6.60 19.38 -3.30
CA ASN A 99 5.59 18.53 -3.94
C ASN A 99 6.22 17.34 -4.67
N GLU A 100 7.43 17.50 -5.20
CA GLU A 100 8.17 16.42 -5.86
C GLU A 100 8.63 15.34 -4.85
N GLN A 101 9.11 15.73 -3.67
CA GLN A 101 9.48 14.79 -2.62
C GLN A 101 8.27 13.98 -2.15
N VAL A 102 7.13 14.64 -1.89
CA VAL A 102 5.88 13.96 -1.52
C VAL A 102 5.42 13.01 -2.63
N ARG A 103 5.55 13.42 -3.89
CA ARG A 103 5.21 12.55 -5.03
C ARG A 103 6.11 11.31 -5.08
N GLN A 104 7.41 11.45 -4.88
CA GLN A 104 8.35 10.35 -4.87
C GLN A 104 8.10 9.39 -3.69
N GLU A 105 7.78 9.91 -2.51
CA GLU A 105 7.39 9.09 -1.36
C GLU A 105 6.12 8.29 -1.66
N ASN A 106 5.10 8.91 -2.26
CA ASN A 106 3.85 8.24 -2.64
C ASN A 106 4.07 7.14 -3.68
N ILE A 107 4.95 7.37 -4.67
CA ILE A 107 5.34 6.37 -5.67
C ILE A 107 6.06 5.20 -4.98
N GLN A 108 7.00 5.47 -4.08
CA GLN A 108 7.72 4.44 -3.34
C GLN A 108 6.78 3.61 -2.48
N GLN A 109 5.84 4.25 -1.77
CA GLN A 109 4.82 3.56 -0.97
C GLN A 109 3.93 2.66 -1.83
N LEU A 110 3.55 3.10 -3.04
CA LEU A 110 2.82 2.27 -3.99
C LEU A 110 3.63 1.04 -4.41
N GLN A 111 4.91 1.22 -4.76
CA GLN A 111 5.80 0.12 -5.15
C GLN A 111 5.99 -0.90 -4.01
N ASP A 112 6.15 -0.42 -2.79
CA ASP A 112 6.26 -1.28 -1.62
C ASP A 112 4.94 -2.04 -1.37
N SER A 113 3.80 -1.38 -1.55
CA SER A 113 2.46 -1.99 -1.47
C SER A 113 2.23 -3.05 -2.55
N GLN A 114 2.64 -2.77 -3.79
CA GLN A 114 2.58 -3.75 -4.89
C GLN A 114 3.45 -4.98 -4.59
N THR A 115 4.64 -4.76 -4.06
CA THR A 115 5.53 -5.85 -3.65
C THR A 115 4.94 -6.69 -2.51
N ALA A 116 4.42 -6.04 -1.47
CA ALA A 116 3.77 -6.74 -0.35
C ALA A 116 2.55 -7.54 -0.84
N ALA A 117 1.77 -6.99 -1.76
CA ALA A 117 0.62 -7.67 -2.37
C ALA A 117 1.03 -8.93 -3.15
N GLN A 118 2.11 -8.84 -3.96
CA GLN A 118 2.65 -10.00 -4.68
C GLN A 118 3.09 -11.10 -3.70
N VAL A 119 3.85 -10.74 -2.67
CA VAL A 119 4.32 -11.72 -1.67
C VAL A 119 3.14 -12.32 -0.92
N ALA A 120 2.19 -11.51 -0.45
CA ALA A 120 1.02 -11.98 0.27
C ALA A 120 0.16 -12.95 -0.56
N ALA A 121 -0.06 -12.65 -1.83
CA ALA A 121 -0.82 -13.51 -2.73
C ALA A 121 -0.06 -14.81 -3.04
N LEU A 122 1.20 -14.72 -3.43
CA LEU A 122 1.98 -15.86 -3.90
C LEU A 122 2.41 -16.82 -2.78
N ARG A 123 2.69 -16.33 -1.57
CA ARG A 123 3.08 -17.18 -0.43
C ARG A 123 2.01 -18.18 -0.01
N ARG A 124 0.78 -18.02 -0.46
CA ARG A 124 -0.31 -18.97 -0.25
C ARG A 124 -0.02 -20.33 -0.90
N LYS A 125 0.73 -20.35 -2.01
CA LYS A 125 1.02 -21.56 -2.80
C LYS A 125 2.50 -21.80 -3.06
N PHE A 126 3.32 -20.78 -2.93
CA PHE A 126 4.74 -20.84 -3.27
C PHE A 126 5.62 -20.51 -2.07
N PRO A 127 6.84 -21.07 -2.00
CA PRO A 127 7.78 -20.73 -0.97
C PRO A 127 8.23 -19.26 -1.07
N VAL A 128 8.76 -18.76 0.05
CA VAL A 128 9.32 -17.41 0.16
C VAL A 128 10.85 -17.53 0.24
N LYS A 129 11.54 -16.59 -0.37
CA LYS A 129 12.98 -16.33 -0.21
C LYS A 129 13.20 -14.95 0.39
N VAL A 130 14.27 -14.80 1.16
CA VAL A 130 14.63 -13.53 1.78
C VAL A 130 15.76 -12.90 0.99
N LEU A 131 15.56 -11.65 0.56
CA LEU A 131 16.56 -10.90 -0.18
C LEU A 131 17.05 -9.69 0.62
N ALA A 132 18.30 -9.31 0.43
CA ALA A 132 18.81 -8.00 0.83
C ALA A 132 18.17 -6.93 -0.08
N LYS A 133 17.29 -6.06 0.47
CA LYS A 133 16.63 -4.97 -0.29
C LYS A 133 17.56 -3.78 -0.43
N THR A 134 18.05 -3.28 0.71
CA THR A 134 18.94 -2.13 0.77
C THR A 134 20.11 -2.43 1.67
N ILE A 135 21.26 -1.86 1.35
CA ILE A 135 22.47 -1.96 2.14
C ILE A 135 22.92 -0.55 2.48
N VAL A 136 23.18 -0.31 3.76
CA VAL A 136 23.64 0.97 4.26
C VAL A 136 25.10 1.16 3.86
N SER A 137 25.41 2.22 3.14
CA SER A 137 26.79 2.51 2.71
C SER A 137 27.74 2.63 3.91
N GLY A 138 28.91 2.03 3.80
CA GLY A 138 29.91 1.96 4.85
C GLY A 138 29.62 0.98 6.00
N SER A 139 28.47 0.27 5.94
CA SER A 139 28.13 -0.77 6.92
C SER A 139 28.92 -2.07 6.69
N PRO A 140 28.95 -2.98 7.68
CA PRO A 140 29.56 -4.30 7.49
C PRO A 140 29.03 -5.06 6.27
N ALA A 141 27.71 -5.02 6.00
CA ALA A 141 27.09 -5.68 4.86
C ALA A 141 27.55 -5.11 3.51
N ASP A 142 27.84 -3.80 3.43
CA ASP A 142 28.26 -3.11 2.21
C ASP A 142 29.55 -3.67 1.56
N LYS A 143 30.37 -4.33 2.36
CA LYS A 143 31.64 -4.96 1.89
C LYS A 143 31.45 -6.36 1.31
N VAL A 144 30.27 -6.96 1.51
CA VAL A 144 30.08 -8.42 1.35
C VAL A 144 28.86 -8.75 0.50
N LEU A 145 27.78 -8.00 0.65
CA LEU A 145 26.48 -8.24 0.04
C LEU A 145 26.14 -7.15 -0.98
N ALA A 146 25.31 -7.52 -1.93
CA ALA A 146 24.67 -6.60 -2.87
C ALA A 146 23.14 -6.64 -2.73
N PRO A 147 22.40 -5.56 -3.07
CA PRO A 147 20.97 -5.63 -3.20
C PRO A 147 20.53 -6.75 -4.16
N GLY A 148 19.57 -7.57 -3.74
CA GLY A 148 19.14 -8.76 -4.48
C GLY A 148 19.76 -10.08 -4.01
N ASP A 149 20.82 -10.06 -3.21
CA ASP A 149 21.39 -11.29 -2.65
C ASP A 149 20.38 -12.03 -1.77
N ARG A 150 20.26 -13.33 -1.99
CA ARG A 150 19.39 -14.23 -1.20
C ARG A 150 20.11 -14.60 0.10
N LEU A 151 19.51 -14.23 1.23
CA LEU A 151 19.99 -14.59 2.56
C LEU A 151 19.47 -15.98 2.94
N MET A 152 20.34 -16.88 3.35
CA MET A 152 19.99 -18.29 3.65
C MET A 152 20.24 -18.66 5.11
N VAL A 153 21.38 -18.25 5.68
CA VAL A 153 21.74 -18.46 7.08
C VAL A 153 22.39 -17.18 7.63
N VAL A 154 21.99 -16.76 8.81
CA VAL A 154 22.59 -15.66 9.55
C VAL A 154 22.90 -16.13 10.96
N ASN A 155 24.15 -16.00 11.40
CA ASN A 155 24.60 -16.39 12.75
C ASN A 155 24.16 -17.82 13.14
N GLY A 156 24.25 -18.79 12.20
CA GLY A 156 23.86 -20.17 12.39
C GLY A 156 22.33 -20.45 12.35
N GLN A 157 21.50 -19.43 12.18
CA GLN A 157 20.04 -19.58 12.06
C GLN A 157 19.63 -19.53 10.59
N THR A 158 18.84 -20.51 10.16
CA THR A 158 18.24 -20.55 8.81
C THR A 158 17.23 -19.41 8.67
N VAL A 159 17.38 -18.63 7.60
CA VAL A 159 16.50 -17.49 7.27
C VAL A 159 15.36 -18.00 6.36
N LYS A 160 14.14 -17.99 6.88
CA LYS A 160 12.91 -18.34 6.14
C LYS A 160 12.06 -17.12 5.83
N GLU A 161 12.11 -16.10 6.69
CA GLU A 161 11.42 -14.82 6.56
C GLU A 161 12.38 -13.68 6.89
N ALA A 162 12.09 -12.48 6.40
CA ALA A 162 12.93 -11.29 6.63
C ALA A 162 13.12 -10.97 8.12
N THR A 163 12.13 -11.28 8.95
CA THR A 163 12.19 -11.13 10.41
C THR A 163 13.26 -12.03 11.07
N ASP A 164 13.60 -13.18 10.46
CA ASP A 164 14.59 -14.11 11.00
C ASP A 164 16.00 -13.49 10.98
N VAL A 165 16.29 -12.62 10.02
CA VAL A 165 17.56 -11.90 9.93
C VAL A 165 17.79 -11.06 11.18
N ARG A 166 16.76 -10.34 11.63
CA ARG A 166 16.83 -9.55 12.86
C ARG A 166 16.88 -10.45 14.09
N ALA A 167 16.08 -11.51 14.12
CA ALA A 167 16.03 -12.45 15.22
C ALA A 167 17.40 -13.14 15.44
N ALA A 168 18.11 -13.49 14.35
CA ALA A 168 19.44 -14.09 14.39
C ALA A 168 20.52 -13.17 15.00
N LEU A 169 20.26 -11.85 15.06
CA LEU A 169 21.15 -10.87 15.68
C LEU A 169 20.78 -10.53 17.12
N ASN A 170 19.67 -11.03 17.65
CA ASN A 170 19.29 -10.79 19.04
C ASN A 170 20.37 -11.27 20.00
N GLY A 171 20.73 -10.43 20.97
CA GLY A 171 21.78 -10.70 21.96
C GLY A 171 23.21 -10.60 21.43
N THR A 172 23.44 -10.30 20.14
CA THR A 172 24.77 -10.00 19.62
C THR A 172 25.24 -8.62 20.07
N LYS A 173 26.54 -8.40 20.00
CA LYS A 173 27.19 -7.12 20.40
C LYS A 173 27.96 -6.53 19.23
N PRO A 174 28.18 -5.21 19.21
CA PRO A 174 29.14 -4.58 18.31
C PRO A 174 30.51 -5.20 18.45
N GLY A 175 31.21 -5.41 17.32
CA GLY A 175 32.52 -6.09 17.26
C GLY A 175 32.44 -7.63 17.23
N GLN A 176 31.27 -8.23 17.47
CA GLN A 176 31.09 -9.68 17.32
C GLN A 176 31.10 -10.06 15.84
N THR A 177 31.80 -11.17 15.53
CA THR A 177 31.77 -11.74 14.17
C THR A 177 30.70 -12.81 14.07
N VAL A 178 29.85 -12.70 13.06
CA VAL A 178 28.81 -13.68 12.71
C VAL A 178 29.06 -14.26 11.33
N GLN A 179 28.59 -15.47 11.06
CA GLN A 179 28.64 -16.09 9.74
C GLN A 179 27.36 -15.76 8.98
N ILE A 180 27.50 -15.38 7.71
CA ILE A 180 26.37 -15.15 6.80
C ILE A 180 26.52 -16.06 5.60
N THR A 181 25.51 -16.86 5.33
CA THR A 181 25.41 -17.66 4.11
C THR A 181 24.39 -17.00 3.19
N PHE A 182 24.82 -16.72 1.97
CA PHE A 182 23.99 -16.06 0.97
C PHE A 182 24.32 -16.54 -0.45
N LYS A 183 23.44 -16.23 -1.38
CA LYS A 183 23.58 -16.55 -2.80
C LYS A 183 23.26 -15.31 -3.63
N SER A 184 24.23 -14.85 -4.41
CA SER A 184 24.04 -13.85 -5.46
C SER A 184 23.44 -14.50 -6.71
N ASP A 185 22.75 -13.71 -7.53
CA ASP A 185 22.15 -14.23 -8.76
C ASP A 185 23.19 -14.87 -9.68
N GLY A 186 22.89 -16.07 -10.21
CA GLY A 186 23.79 -16.84 -11.07
C GLY A 186 25.06 -17.37 -10.41
N GLN A 187 25.26 -17.17 -9.09
CA GLN A 187 26.46 -17.63 -8.38
C GLN A 187 26.18 -18.79 -7.42
N ALA A 188 27.23 -19.49 -7.00
CA ALA A 188 27.16 -20.49 -5.95
C ALA A 188 26.92 -19.84 -4.58
N GLU A 189 26.35 -20.59 -3.66
CA GLU A 189 26.21 -20.22 -2.26
C GLU A 189 27.58 -19.95 -1.61
N ARG A 190 27.66 -18.90 -0.80
CA ARG A 190 28.88 -18.51 -0.08
C ARG A 190 28.60 -18.27 1.38
N THR A 191 29.53 -18.68 2.24
CA THR A 191 29.49 -18.33 3.66
C THR A 191 30.69 -17.46 3.98
N VAL A 192 30.49 -16.31 4.60
CA VAL A 192 31.49 -15.33 4.93
C VAL A 192 31.35 -14.83 6.36
N PRO A 193 32.46 -14.55 7.07
CA PRO A 193 32.40 -13.86 8.33
C PRO A 193 32.13 -12.38 8.15
N LEU A 194 31.29 -11.81 9.04
CA LEU A 194 30.94 -10.40 9.06
C LEU A 194 31.02 -9.87 10.49
N THR A 195 31.86 -8.86 10.73
CA THR A 195 32.01 -8.21 12.03
C THR A 195 30.93 -7.13 12.17
N LEU A 196 30.08 -7.27 13.16
CA LEU A 196 28.96 -6.37 13.41
C LEU A 196 29.42 -4.99 13.87
N ALA A 197 28.78 -3.93 13.37
CA ALA A 197 28.98 -2.56 13.83
C ALA A 197 28.05 -2.24 15.02
N GLN A 198 28.22 -1.04 15.59
CA GLN A 198 27.27 -0.48 16.55
C GLN A 198 25.97 -0.13 15.85
N ARG A 199 24.84 -0.57 16.43
CA ARG A 199 23.52 -0.18 15.96
C ARG A 199 23.20 1.27 16.37
N PRO A 200 22.66 2.10 15.46
CA PRO A 200 22.32 3.49 15.77
C PRO A 200 21.29 3.66 16.88
N ASP A 201 20.34 2.73 16.99
CA ASP A 201 19.14 2.81 17.80
C ASP A 201 19.00 1.67 18.84
N GLY A 202 20.09 0.95 19.14
CA GLY A 202 20.04 -0.17 20.08
C GLY A 202 21.40 -0.74 20.46
N PRO A 203 21.45 -1.62 21.46
CA PRO A 203 22.69 -2.21 21.97
C PRO A 203 23.18 -3.40 21.14
N GLU A 204 22.34 -3.96 20.26
CA GLU A 204 22.69 -5.14 19.46
C GLU A 204 23.64 -4.81 18.34
N GLY A 205 24.29 -5.84 17.83
CA GLY A 205 25.15 -5.74 16.65
C GLY A 205 24.35 -5.38 15.40
N PHE A 206 24.96 -4.63 14.50
CA PHE A 206 24.36 -4.10 13.29
C PHE A 206 25.06 -4.59 12.04
N MET A 207 24.34 -5.18 11.10
CA MET A 207 24.86 -5.58 9.79
C MET A 207 24.77 -4.45 8.75
N GLY A 208 23.73 -3.63 8.82
CA GLY A 208 23.52 -2.53 7.89
C GLY A 208 22.76 -2.92 6.62
N LEU A 209 21.76 -3.79 6.72
CA LEU A 209 20.87 -4.13 5.60
C LEU A 209 19.42 -4.15 6.02
N THR A 210 18.54 -3.99 5.04
CA THR A 210 17.10 -4.28 5.14
C THR A 210 16.83 -5.56 4.38
N ALA A 211 16.27 -6.56 5.07
CA ALA A 211 15.82 -7.81 4.46
C ALA A 211 14.33 -7.71 4.08
N VAL A 212 13.94 -8.37 2.99
CA VAL A 212 12.56 -8.44 2.53
C VAL A 212 12.21 -9.83 2.04
N ASP A 213 10.96 -10.20 2.23
CA ASP A 213 10.39 -11.41 1.65
C ASP A 213 10.13 -11.21 0.14
N ARG A 214 10.33 -12.27 -0.64
CA ARG A 214 9.94 -12.38 -2.04
C ARG A 214 9.42 -13.77 -2.30
N ALA A 215 8.43 -13.90 -3.16
CA ALA A 215 8.02 -15.23 -3.62
C ALA A 215 9.18 -15.90 -4.39
N ASP A 216 9.44 -17.16 -4.09
CA ASP A 216 10.45 -17.97 -4.79
C ASP A 216 9.80 -18.72 -5.93
N VAL A 217 9.55 -18.02 -7.03
CA VAL A 217 8.83 -18.51 -8.20
C VAL A 217 9.67 -18.33 -9.47
N PRO A 218 9.52 -19.20 -10.50
CA PRO A 218 10.22 -19.10 -11.77
C PRO A 218 9.52 -18.22 -12.81
N PHE A 219 8.48 -17.49 -12.43
CA PHE A 219 7.66 -16.63 -13.28
C PHE A 219 7.60 -15.21 -12.71
N ASP A 220 7.06 -14.28 -13.49
CA ASP A 220 6.98 -12.87 -13.12
C ASP A 220 5.53 -12.40 -13.00
N VAL A 221 5.25 -11.64 -11.94
CA VAL A 221 3.97 -10.96 -11.73
C VAL A 221 4.24 -9.46 -11.70
N LYS A 222 3.65 -8.71 -12.63
CA LYS A 222 3.77 -7.25 -12.69
C LYS A 222 2.44 -6.59 -12.42
N ILE A 223 2.47 -5.49 -11.69
CA ILE A 223 1.33 -4.61 -11.47
C ILE A 223 1.58 -3.32 -12.25
N SER A 224 0.80 -3.12 -13.32
CA SER A 224 0.90 -1.96 -14.20
C SER A 224 -0.19 -0.96 -13.86
N LEU A 225 0.08 -0.07 -12.91
CA LEU A 225 -0.81 1.05 -12.60
C LEU A 225 0.05 2.29 -12.38
N GLN A 226 -0.22 3.33 -13.17
CA GLN A 226 0.48 4.62 -13.14
C GLN A 226 -0.45 5.70 -12.59
N ASP A 227 0.11 6.83 -12.20
CA ASP A 227 -0.60 8.03 -11.71
C ASP A 227 -1.43 7.83 -10.43
N VAL A 228 -1.08 6.80 -9.65
CA VAL A 228 -1.63 6.54 -8.32
C VAL A 228 -0.49 6.50 -7.31
N GLY A 229 -0.75 6.91 -6.08
CA GLY A 229 0.25 6.90 -5.01
C GLY A 229 -0.30 6.35 -3.69
N GLY A 230 0.61 6.03 -2.79
CA GLY A 230 0.28 5.57 -1.44
C GLY A 230 0.06 4.06 -1.33
N PRO A 231 0.00 3.53 -0.08
CA PRO A 231 0.06 2.09 0.18
C PRO A 231 -1.31 1.40 0.22
N SER A 232 -2.42 2.13 0.07
CA SER A 232 -3.77 1.66 0.41
C SER A 232 -4.45 0.72 -0.60
N ALA A 233 -3.76 0.38 -1.70
CA ALA A 233 -4.28 -0.50 -2.76
C ALA A 233 -3.86 -1.97 -2.61
N GLY A 234 -2.97 -2.27 -1.67
CA GLY A 234 -2.30 -3.56 -1.55
C GLY A 234 -3.25 -4.75 -1.44
N LEU A 235 -4.33 -4.63 -0.65
CA LEU A 235 -5.36 -5.67 -0.55
C LEU A 235 -5.96 -6.00 -1.92
N MET A 236 -6.34 -4.99 -2.69
CA MET A 236 -7.02 -5.20 -3.98
C MET A 236 -6.07 -5.78 -5.02
N PHE A 237 -4.79 -5.38 -5.02
CA PHE A 237 -3.78 -6.03 -5.84
C PHE A 237 -3.56 -7.49 -5.47
N ALA A 238 -3.48 -7.81 -4.17
CA ALA A 238 -3.31 -9.20 -3.72
C ALA A 238 -4.50 -10.07 -4.13
N LEU A 239 -5.73 -9.59 -3.96
CA LEU A 239 -6.94 -10.28 -4.40
C LEU A 239 -6.96 -10.50 -5.92
N ALA A 240 -6.58 -9.51 -6.70
CA ALA A 240 -6.54 -9.63 -8.17
C ALA A 240 -5.46 -10.63 -8.64
N ILE A 241 -4.31 -10.71 -7.94
CA ILE A 241 -3.29 -11.73 -8.22
C ILE A 241 -3.85 -13.13 -7.90
N VAL A 242 -4.48 -13.30 -6.73
CA VAL A 242 -5.11 -14.58 -6.34
C VAL A 242 -6.16 -14.98 -7.35
N ASP A 243 -7.05 -14.07 -7.74
CA ASP A 243 -8.15 -14.33 -8.68
C ASP A 243 -7.64 -14.77 -10.07
N LYS A 244 -6.55 -14.18 -10.54
CA LYS A 244 -5.92 -14.57 -11.81
C LYS A 244 -5.11 -15.87 -11.74
N MET A 245 -4.60 -16.24 -10.57
CA MET A 245 -3.68 -17.38 -10.41
C MET A 245 -4.30 -18.60 -9.74
N GLU A 246 -5.48 -18.46 -9.17
CA GLU A 246 -6.21 -19.57 -8.55
C GLU A 246 -7.56 -19.78 -9.25
N PRO A 247 -8.01 -21.04 -9.41
CA PRO A 247 -9.34 -21.28 -9.96
C PRO A 247 -10.40 -20.78 -8.98
N GLY A 248 -11.40 -20.08 -9.43
CA GLY A 248 -12.47 -19.68 -8.52
C GLY A 248 -13.27 -18.46 -8.91
N ASP A 249 -12.71 -17.49 -9.64
CA ASP A 249 -13.40 -16.24 -10.01
C ASP A 249 -13.99 -15.54 -8.77
N LEU A 250 -13.13 -14.86 -7.99
CA LEU A 250 -13.52 -14.28 -6.70
C LEU A 250 -14.59 -13.19 -6.82
N ALA A 251 -14.54 -12.40 -7.89
CA ALA A 251 -15.54 -11.36 -8.12
C ALA A 251 -16.89 -11.92 -8.57
N GLY A 252 -16.90 -13.07 -9.27
CA GLY A 252 -18.11 -13.79 -9.65
C GLY A 252 -19.11 -12.93 -10.43
N GLY A 253 -18.64 -12.07 -11.34
CA GLY A 253 -19.46 -11.16 -12.13
C GLY A 253 -19.97 -9.93 -11.36
N ARG A 254 -19.56 -9.70 -10.10
CA ARG A 254 -20.01 -8.58 -9.27
C ARG A 254 -19.09 -7.36 -9.44
N HIS A 255 -19.62 -6.19 -9.07
CA HIS A 255 -18.87 -4.94 -8.97
C HIS A 255 -18.43 -4.73 -7.51
N ILE A 256 -17.26 -5.21 -7.15
CA ILE A 256 -16.69 -5.16 -5.80
C ILE A 256 -15.62 -4.09 -5.77
N ALA A 257 -15.70 -3.21 -4.79
CA ALA A 257 -14.61 -2.27 -4.51
C ALA A 257 -14.00 -2.58 -3.15
N GLY A 258 -12.86 -1.95 -2.87
CA GLY A 258 -12.22 -2.11 -1.58
C GLY A 258 -10.97 -1.26 -1.44
N THR A 259 -10.38 -1.33 -0.27
CA THR A 259 -9.13 -0.68 0.08
C THR A 259 -8.46 -1.43 1.22
N GLY A 260 -7.18 -1.21 1.42
CA GLY A 260 -6.42 -1.76 2.54
C GLY A 260 -4.94 -1.77 2.22
N GLU A 261 -4.12 -1.37 3.18
CA GLU A 261 -2.73 -1.78 3.17
C GLU A 261 -2.66 -3.29 3.30
N ILE A 262 -1.59 -3.89 2.83
CA ILE A 262 -1.34 -5.32 3.05
C ILE A 262 0.12 -5.54 3.44
N SER A 263 0.33 -6.39 4.43
CA SER A 263 1.67 -6.87 4.74
C SER A 263 2.03 -8.08 3.89
N GLU A 264 3.31 -8.41 3.78
CA GLU A 264 3.80 -9.62 3.11
C GLU A 264 3.22 -10.92 3.73
N LYS A 265 2.70 -10.84 4.97
CA LYS A 265 2.01 -11.95 5.66
C LYS A 265 0.48 -11.96 5.42
N GLY A 266 -0.02 -11.07 4.59
CA GLY A 266 -1.44 -10.98 4.28
C GLY A 266 -2.31 -10.29 5.34
N VAL A 267 -1.70 -9.59 6.32
CA VAL A 267 -2.47 -8.79 7.29
C VAL A 267 -2.93 -7.51 6.63
N VAL A 268 -4.22 -7.20 6.74
CA VAL A 268 -4.83 -5.99 6.20
C VAL A 268 -4.72 -4.84 7.19
N GLY A 269 -4.04 -3.79 6.79
CA GLY A 269 -3.83 -2.57 7.56
C GLY A 269 -4.91 -1.52 7.31
N ALA A 270 -5.07 -0.61 8.28
CA ALA A 270 -5.94 0.56 8.17
C ALA A 270 -5.42 1.56 7.15
N ILE A 271 -6.32 2.38 6.63
CA ILE A 271 -6.01 3.42 5.63
C ILE A 271 -6.65 4.75 6.01
N GLY A 272 -6.20 5.83 5.38
CA GLY A 272 -6.82 7.14 5.48
C GLY A 272 -7.92 7.37 4.45
N GLY A 273 -8.87 8.27 4.78
CA GLY A 273 -9.89 8.76 3.86
C GLY A 273 -10.94 7.72 3.45
N ILE A 274 -11.25 6.77 4.32
CA ILE A 274 -12.25 5.73 4.05
C ILE A 274 -13.61 6.33 3.70
N SER A 275 -13.99 7.45 4.34
CA SER A 275 -15.24 8.16 4.09
C SER A 275 -15.40 8.57 2.62
N PHE A 276 -14.33 9.02 1.98
CA PHE A 276 -14.34 9.37 0.55
C PHE A 276 -14.31 8.14 -0.35
N LYS A 277 -13.60 7.09 0.10
CA LYS A 277 -13.43 5.86 -0.67
C LYS A 277 -14.73 5.08 -0.84
N VAL A 278 -15.55 4.99 0.21
CA VAL A 278 -16.87 4.33 0.12
C VAL A 278 -17.82 5.11 -0.80
N VAL A 279 -17.76 6.45 -0.79
CA VAL A 279 -18.54 7.29 -1.71
C VAL A 279 -18.07 7.08 -3.14
N GLY A 280 -16.76 7.17 -3.41
CA GLY A 280 -16.19 6.94 -4.75
C GLY A 280 -16.48 5.53 -5.28
N ALA A 281 -16.46 4.51 -4.43
CA ALA A 281 -16.83 3.15 -4.79
C ALA A 281 -18.29 3.06 -5.26
N ARG A 282 -19.21 3.65 -4.50
CA ARG A 282 -20.63 3.64 -4.85
C ARG A 282 -20.92 4.41 -6.14
N GLU A 283 -20.29 5.56 -6.33
CA GLU A 283 -20.37 6.35 -7.56
C GLU A 283 -19.83 5.57 -8.78
N ALA A 284 -18.86 4.70 -8.58
CA ALA A 284 -18.32 3.80 -9.61
C ALA A 284 -19.16 2.53 -9.82
N GLY A 285 -20.33 2.42 -9.17
CA GLY A 285 -21.26 1.30 -9.34
C GLY A 285 -21.02 0.09 -8.44
N ALA A 286 -20.08 0.16 -7.48
CA ALA A 286 -19.86 -0.94 -6.55
C ALA A 286 -21.10 -1.20 -5.68
N THR A 287 -21.40 -2.48 -5.48
CA THR A 287 -22.46 -2.96 -4.58
C THR A 287 -21.89 -3.45 -3.26
N ASP A 288 -20.64 -3.88 -3.26
CA ASP A 288 -19.94 -4.46 -2.12
C ASP A 288 -18.59 -3.77 -1.94
N PHE A 289 -18.19 -3.54 -0.69
CA PHE A 289 -16.95 -2.84 -0.38
C PHE A 289 -16.18 -3.56 0.75
N LEU A 290 -14.96 -3.96 0.46
CA LEU A 290 -14.05 -4.56 1.44
C LEU A 290 -13.42 -3.47 2.30
N VAL A 291 -13.72 -3.50 3.60
CA VAL A 291 -13.30 -2.51 4.59
C VAL A 291 -12.27 -3.12 5.53
N PRO A 292 -11.07 -2.52 5.69
CA PRO A 292 -10.17 -2.92 6.77
C PRO A 292 -10.88 -2.83 8.12
N ALA A 293 -10.72 -3.84 8.98
CA ALA A 293 -11.47 -3.93 10.25
C ALA A 293 -11.36 -2.67 11.10
N HIS A 294 -10.17 -2.06 11.15
CA HIS A 294 -9.94 -0.82 11.91
C HIS A 294 -10.64 0.42 11.32
N ASN A 295 -11.06 0.38 10.06
CA ASN A 295 -11.81 1.47 9.41
C ASN A 295 -13.33 1.28 9.46
N CYS A 296 -13.84 0.18 10.01
CA CYS A 296 -15.27 -0.14 9.98
C CYS A 296 -16.15 0.95 10.63
N ALA A 297 -15.75 1.48 11.77
CA ALA A 297 -16.54 2.50 12.47
C ALA A 297 -16.73 3.76 11.62
N GLU A 298 -15.65 4.26 11.02
CA GLU A 298 -15.68 5.42 10.12
C GLU A 298 -16.43 5.12 8.81
N ALA A 299 -16.19 3.95 8.21
CA ALA A 299 -16.85 3.56 6.97
C ALA A 299 -18.38 3.52 7.11
N LYS A 300 -18.90 3.02 8.25
CA LYS A 300 -20.34 3.00 8.54
C LYS A 300 -20.99 4.38 8.53
N THR A 301 -20.30 5.38 9.03
CA THR A 301 -20.86 6.74 9.14
C THR A 301 -20.92 7.45 7.79
N ALA A 302 -20.13 7.01 6.81
CA ALA A 302 -19.99 7.65 5.51
C ALA A 302 -20.55 6.81 4.36
N ALA A 303 -20.92 5.55 4.60
CA ALA A 303 -21.36 4.64 3.56
C ALA A 303 -22.67 5.14 2.90
N PRO A 304 -22.68 5.29 1.57
CA PRO A 304 -23.90 5.58 0.84
C PRO A 304 -24.88 4.40 0.90
N GLU A 305 -26.17 4.72 0.76
CA GLU A 305 -27.22 3.70 0.69
C GLU A 305 -26.96 2.69 -0.45
N GLY A 306 -27.20 1.42 -0.17
CA GLY A 306 -27.03 0.34 -1.14
C GLY A 306 -25.59 -0.13 -1.33
N LEU A 307 -24.63 0.28 -0.49
CA LEU A 307 -23.27 -0.25 -0.43
C LEU A 307 -23.13 -1.20 0.76
N ASN A 308 -22.92 -2.49 0.49
CA ASN A 308 -22.66 -3.50 1.52
C ASN A 308 -21.20 -3.39 2.00
N LEU A 309 -20.99 -3.18 3.31
CA LEU A 309 -19.65 -3.07 3.90
C LEU A 309 -19.21 -4.43 4.47
N ILE A 310 -18.16 -5.00 3.90
CA ILE A 310 -17.61 -6.29 4.27
C ILE A 310 -16.30 -6.08 5.04
N LYS A 311 -16.28 -6.44 6.33
CA LYS A 311 -15.12 -6.30 7.19
C LYS A 311 -14.08 -7.38 6.89
N VAL A 312 -12.80 -6.99 6.80
CA VAL A 312 -11.68 -7.89 6.58
C VAL A 312 -10.45 -7.47 7.39
N SER A 313 -9.72 -8.46 7.93
CA SER A 313 -8.47 -8.25 8.68
C SER A 313 -7.26 -8.93 8.04
N THR A 314 -7.52 -9.91 7.16
CA THR A 314 -6.47 -10.64 6.43
C THR A 314 -6.88 -10.91 4.99
N LEU A 315 -5.91 -11.24 4.13
CA LEU A 315 -6.16 -11.66 2.74
C LEU A 315 -7.03 -12.91 2.70
N ASP A 316 -6.76 -13.90 3.57
CA ASP A 316 -7.55 -15.13 3.62
C ASP A 316 -9.00 -14.88 4.05
N GLU A 317 -9.22 -13.98 5.02
CA GLU A 317 -10.58 -13.54 5.36
C GLU A 317 -11.25 -12.85 4.16
N ALA A 318 -10.56 -11.95 3.45
CA ALA A 318 -11.12 -11.28 2.29
C ALA A 318 -11.56 -12.29 1.21
N ILE A 319 -10.72 -13.28 0.90
CA ILE A 319 -11.04 -14.36 -0.04
C ILE A 319 -12.28 -15.12 0.45
N ALA A 320 -12.32 -15.56 1.72
CA ALA A 320 -13.45 -16.29 2.28
C ALA A 320 -14.75 -15.47 2.24
N GLN A 321 -14.68 -14.15 2.49
CA GLN A 321 -15.84 -13.26 2.38
C GLN A 321 -16.34 -13.14 0.93
N LEU A 322 -15.44 -13.05 -0.05
CA LEU A 322 -15.82 -13.04 -1.47
C LEU A 322 -16.44 -14.36 -1.92
N GLU A 323 -15.92 -15.49 -1.46
CA GLU A 323 -16.52 -16.81 -1.69
C GLU A 323 -17.91 -16.93 -1.06
N ASN A 324 -18.09 -16.40 0.16
CA ASN A 324 -19.41 -16.35 0.79
C ASN A 324 -20.39 -15.48 -0.01
N LEU A 325 -19.95 -14.29 -0.42
CA LEU A 325 -20.72 -13.37 -1.22
C LEU A 325 -21.19 -14.02 -2.54
N LYS A 326 -20.28 -14.67 -3.24
CA LYS A 326 -20.56 -15.39 -4.49
C LYS A 326 -21.56 -16.53 -4.28
N ALA A 327 -21.46 -17.24 -3.16
CA ALA A 327 -22.37 -18.35 -2.81
C ALA A 327 -23.71 -17.86 -2.20
N GLY A 328 -23.96 -16.55 -2.11
CA GLY A 328 -25.15 -15.99 -1.47
C GLY A 328 -25.22 -16.23 0.04
N ARG A 329 -24.09 -16.51 0.68
CA ARG A 329 -23.98 -16.68 2.13
C ARG A 329 -23.73 -15.35 2.82
N PRO A 330 -24.07 -15.21 4.12
CA PRO A 330 -23.77 -14.01 4.88
C PRO A 330 -22.28 -13.70 4.91
N THR A 331 -21.94 -12.41 4.80
CA THR A 331 -20.58 -11.88 4.95
C THR A 331 -20.40 -11.20 6.30
N ALA A 332 -19.14 -11.07 6.74
CA ALA A 332 -18.82 -10.31 7.95
C ALA A 332 -19.10 -8.82 7.69
N SER A 333 -20.08 -8.28 8.38
CA SER A 333 -20.46 -6.87 8.25
C SER A 333 -19.63 -5.97 9.17
N CYS A 334 -19.40 -4.75 8.76
CA CYS A 334 -19.02 -3.72 9.71
C CYS A 334 -20.19 -3.44 10.73
#